data_0e059fdd3e62f25517f69d70761aed56
#
_entry.id   0e059fdd3e62f25517f69d70761aed56
#
_cell.length_a   1.000
_cell.length_b   1.000
_cell.length_c   1.000
_cell.angle_alpha   90.00
_cell.angle_beta   90.00
_cell.angle_gamma   90.00
#
_symmetry.space_group_name_H-M   'P 1'
#
loop_
_entity.id
_entity.type
_entity.pdbx_description
1 polymer ?
#
loop_
_entity_poly.entity_id
_entity_poly.type
_entity_poly.pdbx_seq_one_letter_code
_entity_poly.pdbx_strand_id
1 'polypeptide(L)'
;MKIENQIMTYCPYCNKHTLHKVTNYGKGTARGQSVGTRRHNRAISGYTGSAELRLIVKKLAKKQKVMLKCTVCGKSVERVMGGRAKKKIEIKR
;
A
#
# COMPACT_ATOMS: atom_id res chain seq x y z
N MET A 1 -2.07 -13.12 4.86
CA MET A 1 -0.88 -13.67 4.19
C MET A 1 0.37 -13.28 4.99
N LYS A 2 1.22 -14.25 5.23
CA LYS A 2 2.48 -14.03 5.98
C LYS A 2 3.66 -14.16 5.03
N ILE A 3 4.64 -13.27 5.16
CA ILE A 3 5.86 -13.32 4.36
C ILE A 3 7.11 -13.28 5.26
N GLU A 4 8.20 -13.78 4.74
CA GLU A 4 9.48 -13.76 5.44
C GLU A 4 10.01 -12.33 5.62
N ASN A 5 10.75 -12.10 6.68
CA ASN A 5 11.37 -10.80 6.99
C ASN A 5 12.49 -10.42 5.99
N GLN A 6 13.13 -11.44 5.42
CA GLN A 6 14.20 -11.25 4.45
C GLN A 6 13.95 -12.13 3.23
N ILE A 7 14.17 -11.59 2.05
CA ILE A 7 13.96 -12.28 0.78
C ILE A 7 15.17 -12.06 -0.11
N MET A 8 15.66 -13.15 -0.71
CA MET A 8 16.70 -13.09 -1.74
C MET A 8 16.02 -12.81 -3.09
N THR A 9 16.32 -11.68 -3.70
CA THR A 9 15.73 -11.29 -4.99
C THR A 9 16.69 -10.38 -5.78
N TYR A 10 16.36 -10.18 -7.05
CA TYR A 10 17.14 -9.31 -7.93
C TYR A 10 17.04 -7.84 -7.53
N CYS A 11 18.19 -7.19 -7.37
CA CYS A 11 18.26 -5.74 -7.15
C CYS A 11 18.60 -5.05 -8.46
N PRO A 12 17.72 -4.17 -8.99
CA PRO A 12 17.99 -3.48 -10.25
C PRO A 12 19.16 -2.49 -10.18
N TYR A 13 19.46 -2.01 -8.98
CA TYR A 13 20.58 -1.07 -8.77
C TYR A 13 21.92 -1.77 -8.64
N CYS A 14 21.95 -2.96 -8.04
CA CYS A 14 23.14 -3.79 -7.93
C CYS A 14 23.35 -4.70 -9.14
N ASN A 15 22.31 -4.88 -9.97
CA ASN A 15 22.28 -5.78 -11.14
C ASN A 15 22.60 -7.25 -10.79
N LYS A 16 22.27 -7.66 -9.58
CA LYS A 16 22.47 -9.02 -9.09
C LYS A 16 21.44 -9.38 -8.02
N HIS A 17 21.30 -10.67 -7.73
CA HIS A 17 20.47 -11.12 -6.61
C HIS A 17 21.15 -10.78 -5.28
N THR A 18 20.43 -10.09 -4.41
CA THR A 18 20.90 -9.69 -3.08
C THR A 18 19.80 -9.95 -2.05
N LEU A 19 20.20 -9.99 -0.79
CA LEU A 19 19.27 -10.12 0.31
C LEU A 19 18.54 -8.78 0.54
N HIS A 20 17.22 -8.83 0.60
CA HIS A 20 16.38 -7.65 0.85
C HIS A 20 15.62 -7.80 2.16
N LYS A 21 15.60 -6.75 2.95
CA LYS A 21 14.75 -6.65 4.13
C LYS A 21 13.36 -6.19 3.70
N VAL A 22 12.34 -6.91 4.16
CA VAL A 22 10.94 -6.60 3.85
C VAL A 22 10.38 -5.62 4.88
N THR A 23 9.76 -4.55 4.41
CA THR A 23 9.07 -3.59 5.26
C THR A 23 7.67 -3.31 4.73
N ASN A 24 6.77 -2.93 5.61
CA ASN A 24 5.41 -2.58 5.20
C ASN A 24 5.39 -1.28 4.42
N TYR A 25 4.57 -1.25 3.39
CA TYR A 25 4.29 -0.03 2.66
C TYR A 25 3.20 0.78 3.38
N GLY A 26 3.51 2.03 3.70
CA GLY A 26 2.56 2.95 4.31
C GLY A 26 1.70 3.65 3.26
N LYS A 27 0.42 3.83 3.56
CA LYS A 27 -0.47 4.64 2.73
C LYS A 27 -0.19 6.11 2.98
N GLY A 28 -0.08 6.91 1.91
CA GLY A 28 0.03 8.34 2.00
C GLY A 28 -1.25 9.00 2.53
N THR A 29 -1.12 10.19 3.09
CA THR A 29 -2.26 10.98 3.58
C THR A 29 -3.03 11.58 2.41
N ALA A 30 -4.36 11.47 2.44
CA ALA A 30 -5.22 12.08 1.45
C ALA A 30 -5.21 13.62 1.56
N ARG A 31 -5.33 14.30 0.43
CA ARG A 31 -5.40 15.77 0.40
C ARG A 31 -6.78 16.24 0.85
N GLY A 32 -6.91 16.61 2.12
CA GLY A 32 -8.15 17.09 2.71
C GLY A 32 -8.46 18.57 2.47
N GLN A 33 -7.45 19.38 2.18
CA GLN A 33 -7.56 20.83 2.05
C GLN A 33 -7.67 21.33 0.61
N SER A 34 -7.65 20.45 -0.39
CA SER A 34 -7.81 20.83 -1.79
C SER A 34 -9.22 21.35 -2.04
N VAL A 35 -9.37 22.26 -3.02
CA VAL A 35 -10.66 22.87 -3.38
C VAL A 35 -11.70 21.81 -3.75
N GLY A 36 -11.32 20.80 -4.54
CA GLY A 36 -12.21 19.70 -4.92
C GLY A 36 -12.73 18.91 -3.74
N THR A 37 -11.85 18.55 -2.80
CA THR A 37 -12.23 17.83 -1.58
C THR A 37 -13.14 18.66 -0.69
N ARG A 38 -12.86 19.94 -0.49
CA ARG A 38 -13.70 20.84 0.31
C ARG A 38 -15.10 21.01 -0.29
N ARG A 39 -15.19 21.21 -1.61
CA ARG A 39 -16.49 21.31 -2.33
C ARG A 39 -17.28 20.02 -2.23
N HIS A 40 -16.63 18.89 -2.38
CA HIS A 40 -17.25 17.59 -2.26
C HIS A 40 -17.81 17.36 -0.86
N ASN A 41 -17.04 17.63 0.17
CA ASN A 41 -17.48 17.50 1.57
C ASN A 41 -18.66 18.43 1.89
N ARG A 42 -18.66 19.65 1.35
CA ARG A 42 -19.78 20.59 1.48
C ARG A 42 -21.05 20.05 0.81
N ALA A 43 -20.92 19.49 -0.41
CA ALA A 43 -22.06 18.99 -1.16
C ALA A 43 -22.74 17.78 -0.50
N ILE A 44 -21.96 16.91 0.17
CA ILE A 44 -22.49 15.73 0.86
C ILE A 44 -22.88 15.97 2.31
N SER A 45 -22.60 17.16 2.86
CA SER A 45 -22.94 17.51 4.23
C SER A 45 -24.45 17.53 4.41
N GLY A 46 -24.94 16.81 5.41
CA GLY A 46 -26.38 16.67 5.68
C GLY A 46 -27.07 15.53 4.95
N TYR A 47 -26.40 14.87 4.00
CA TYR A 47 -26.96 13.72 3.26
C TYR A 47 -26.38 12.39 3.78
N THR A 48 -26.36 12.22 5.07
CA THR A 48 -25.85 11.02 5.72
C THR A 48 -26.61 9.76 5.26
N GLY A 49 -25.87 8.73 4.86
CA GLY A 49 -26.43 7.48 4.36
C GLY A 49 -26.66 7.45 2.85
N SER A 50 -27.28 8.47 2.25
CA SER A 50 -27.54 8.54 0.82
C SER A 50 -26.29 8.82 0.00
N ALA A 51 -25.44 9.76 0.44
CA ALA A 51 -24.23 10.17 -0.26
C ALA A 51 -23.12 9.13 -0.14
N GLU A 52 -22.98 8.47 1.00
CA GLU A 52 -21.96 7.46 1.23
C GLU A 52 -22.14 6.24 0.35
N LEU A 53 -23.36 5.79 0.10
CA LEU A 53 -23.66 4.67 -0.77
C LEU A 53 -23.30 4.92 -2.22
N ARG A 54 -23.32 6.17 -2.67
CA ARG A 54 -22.98 6.55 -4.05
C ARG A 54 -21.48 6.70 -4.28
N LEU A 55 -20.71 7.04 -3.25
CA LEU A 55 -19.34 7.56 -3.38
C LEU A 55 -18.26 6.56 -2.98
N ILE A 56 -18.59 5.55 -2.19
CA ILE A 56 -17.58 4.67 -1.62
C ILE A 56 -17.93 3.21 -1.82
N VAL A 57 -17.53 2.66 -2.96
CA VAL A 57 -17.46 1.20 -3.13
C VAL A 57 -16.07 0.75 -2.66
N LYS A 58 -15.99 0.22 -1.46
CA LYS A 58 -14.73 -0.35 -0.94
C LYS A 58 -14.59 -1.79 -1.42
N LYS A 59 -13.48 -2.08 -2.08
CA LYS A 59 -13.14 -3.46 -2.44
C LYS A 59 -12.79 -4.25 -1.19
N LEU A 60 -13.35 -5.45 -1.04
CA LEU A 60 -13.08 -6.33 0.10
C LEU A 60 -11.69 -6.94 0.03
N ALA A 61 -11.19 -7.21 -1.16
CA ALA A 61 -9.86 -7.79 -1.37
C ALA A 61 -9.01 -6.89 -2.25
N LYS A 62 -7.78 -6.64 -1.81
CA LYS A 62 -6.83 -5.77 -2.52
C LYS A 62 -5.48 -6.46 -2.67
N LYS A 63 -4.76 -6.12 -3.74
CA LYS A 63 -3.37 -6.54 -3.88
C LYS A 63 -2.51 -5.85 -2.82
N GLN A 64 -1.62 -6.62 -2.23
CA GLN A 64 -0.75 -6.14 -1.16
C GLN A 64 0.63 -5.77 -1.73
N LYS A 65 1.17 -4.67 -1.26
CA LYS A 65 2.45 -4.14 -1.68
C LYS A 65 3.40 -4.04 -0.48
N VAL A 66 4.65 -4.37 -0.69
CA VAL A 66 5.71 -4.26 0.31
C VAL A 66 6.90 -3.49 -0.25
N MET A 67 7.72 -2.95 0.63
CA MET A 67 8.99 -2.36 0.29
C MET A 67 10.12 -3.36 0.55
N LEU A 68 10.97 -3.55 -0.43
CA LEU A 68 12.16 -4.38 -0.34
C LEU A 68 13.39 -3.48 -0.29
N LYS A 69 14.04 -3.43 0.86
CA LYS A 69 15.27 -2.65 1.03
C LYS A 69 16.48 -3.55 0.82
N CYS A 70 17.29 -3.23 -0.18
CA CYS A 70 18.54 -3.96 -0.45
C CYS A 70 19.53 -3.76 0.71
N THR A 71 20.17 -4.83 1.15
CA THR A 71 21.20 -4.76 2.21
C THR A 71 22.56 -4.28 1.70
N VAL A 72 22.79 -4.38 0.40
CA VAL A 72 24.06 -3.98 -0.24
C VAL A 72 24.08 -2.49 -0.59
N CYS A 73 23.13 -2.03 -1.42
CA CYS A 73 23.08 -0.64 -1.88
C CYS A 73 22.19 0.27 -1.02
N GLY A 74 21.35 -0.31 -0.15
CA GLY A 74 20.45 0.46 0.71
C GLY A 74 19.22 1.04 0.02
N LYS A 75 19.04 0.85 -1.28
CA LYS A 75 17.88 1.33 -2.01
C LYS A 75 16.67 0.45 -1.81
N SER A 76 15.49 1.06 -1.87
CA SER A 76 14.22 0.37 -1.65
C SER A 76 13.44 0.27 -2.97
N VAL A 77 12.83 -0.88 -3.20
CA VAL A 77 12.01 -1.16 -4.37
C VAL A 77 10.65 -1.65 -3.90
N GLU A 78 9.60 -1.20 -4.56
CA GLU A 78 8.24 -1.67 -4.29
C GLU A 78 7.96 -2.97 -5.03
N ARG A 79 7.25 -3.89 -4.38
CA ARG A 79 6.82 -5.13 -5.01
C ARG A 79 5.43 -5.53 -4.54
N VAL A 80 4.60 -5.97 -5.48
CA VAL A 80 3.31 -6.58 -5.18
C VAL A 80 3.53 -8.05 -4.86
N MET A 81 3.05 -8.49 -3.71
CA MET A 81 3.22 -9.87 -3.25
C MET A 81 1.90 -10.62 -3.31
N GLY A 82 1.91 -11.73 -4.03
CA GLY A 82 0.75 -12.60 -4.16
C GLY A 82 -0.45 -11.99 -4.89
N GLY A 83 -1.61 -12.63 -4.74
CA GLY A 83 -2.87 -12.15 -5.30
C GLY A 83 -3.61 -11.19 -4.38
N ARG A 84 -4.91 -11.02 -4.63
CA ARG A 84 -5.77 -10.19 -3.79
C ARG A 84 -6.01 -10.86 -2.44
N ALA A 85 -5.83 -10.12 -1.36
CA ALA A 85 -6.04 -10.59 0.01
C ALA A 85 -6.94 -9.65 0.79
N LYS A 86 -7.77 -10.20 1.65
CA LYS A 86 -8.67 -9.44 2.53
C LYS A 86 -7.91 -8.77 3.68
N LYS A 87 -6.95 -9.48 4.28
CA LYS A 87 -6.12 -8.98 5.38
C LYS A 87 -4.80 -8.43 4.85
N LYS A 88 -4.21 -7.49 5.59
CA LYS A 88 -2.88 -6.97 5.30
C LYS A 88 -1.82 -8.06 5.44
N ILE A 89 -0.70 -7.87 4.74
CA ILE A 89 0.45 -8.74 4.85
C ILE A 89 1.06 -8.61 6.26
N GLU A 90 1.33 -9.75 6.87
CA GLU A 90 2.07 -9.86 8.12
C GLU A 90 3.50 -10.32 7.82
N ILE A 91 4.48 -9.61 8.35
CA ILE A 91 5.89 -9.97 8.21
C ILE A 91 6.27 -10.86 9.39
N LYS A 92 6.79 -12.04 9.10
CA LYS A 92 7.31 -12.94 10.14
C LYS A 92 8.56 -12.32 10.76
N ARG A 93 8.57 -12.25 12.06
CA ARG A 93 9.73 -11.74 12.83
C ARG A 93 10.40 -12.84 13.61
#